data_9f68aae2d9a9769c6bdcb9bb89612b99
#
_entry.id   9f68aae2d9a9769c6bdcb9bb89612b99
#
_cell.length_a   1.000
_cell.length_b   1.000
_cell.length_c   1.000
_cell.angle_alpha   90.00
_cell.angle_beta   90.00
_cell.angle_gamma   90.00
#
_symmetry.space_group_name_H-M   'P 1'
#
loop_
_entity.id
_entity.type
_entity.pdbx_description
1 polymer ?
#
loop_
_entity_poly.entity_id
_entity_poly.type
_entity_poly.pdbx_seq_one_letter_code
_entity_poly.pdbx_strand_id
1 'polypeptide(L)'
;LIVGKRQMCIRDSSYNNDGILIQNYGPHTFHTNDDEVFNYVLQFCEWHQYQHRVLSYVDGNWVPMPIGLETINKLYNMNLSETELMDFIESKKEKIEDVKNSEDVVLSKAGRDIYEKFFKYFTYKQWGVYPSELDASVISRIPFRTNRDTRYFTDQHQGNPKGGFTRMCERMVAHPNIRIMLNTDYKEIIDQIEYNKMIYTGPIDYYFNYKLGKLLYRSIRFEFETLDMESYQPTASSRYPMDHEYTRITEFKKMYGQKHPKTTICKEYPCFGNEPYYTYPTQEWKDLANKYRALAALESNVVFLGRLAEYKYYDMDDVIRRALNVFEECIK
;
A
#
# COMPACT_ATOMS: atom_id res chain seq x y z
N LEU A 1 -12.13 16.52 18.83
CA LEU A 1 -13.22 15.74 18.21
C LEU A 1 -12.70 15.07 16.95
N ILE A 2 -12.98 13.78 16.81
CA ILE A 2 -12.69 13.01 15.62
C ILE A 2 -14.02 12.61 14.99
N VAL A 3 -14.19 12.91 13.70
CA VAL A 3 -15.42 12.66 12.96
C VAL A 3 -15.11 11.86 11.71
N GLY A 4 -15.89 10.82 11.45
CA GLY A 4 -15.73 10.02 10.24
C GLY A 4 -16.97 9.25 9.83
N LYS A 5 -17.25 9.17 8.53
CA LYS A 5 -18.37 8.38 7.97
C LYS A 5 -18.24 6.88 8.22
N ARG A 6 -17.01 6.39 8.38
CA ARG A 6 -16.66 4.99 8.66
C ARG A 6 -15.60 4.95 9.73
N GLN A 7 -15.21 3.77 10.18
CA GLN A 7 -14.05 3.61 11.07
C GLN A 7 -12.89 4.51 10.63
N MET A 8 -12.19 5.08 11.59
CA MET A 8 -11.26 6.21 11.43
C MET A 8 -10.26 6.09 10.29
N CYS A 9 -9.90 4.90 9.92
CA CYS A 9 -9.02 4.64 8.80
C CYS A 9 -9.41 3.32 8.14
N ILE A 10 -9.46 3.30 6.84
CA ILE A 10 -9.65 2.07 6.05
C ILE A 10 -8.63 0.99 6.45
N ARG A 11 -7.44 1.39 6.87
CA ARG A 11 -6.32 0.50 7.20
C ARG A 11 -6.35 -0.05 8.63
N ASP A 12 -7.11 0.56 9.53
CA ASP A 12 -7.20 0.10 10.93
C ASP A 12 -8.27 -0.97 11.16
N SER A 13 -9.00 -1.35 10.11
CA SER A 13 -10.09 -2.31 10.21
C SER A 13 -9.59 -3.74 10.18
N SER A 14 -9.14 -4.22 11.33
CA SER A 14 -8.79 -5.63 11.56
C SER A 14 -9.83 -6.27 12.45
N TYR A 15 -10.29 -7.48 12.13
CA TYR A 15 -11.25 -8.22 12.96
C TYR A 15 -11.00 -9.72 12.91
N ASN A 16 -11.55 -10.45 13.89
CA ASN A 16 -11.50 -11.90 13.90
C ASN A 16 -12.64 -12.49 13.06
N ASN A 17 -12.27 -13.33 12.11
CA ASN A 17 -13.18 -14.16 11.36
C ASN A 17 -12.94 -15.62 11.73
N ASP A 18 -13.85 -16.26 12.44
CA ASP A 18 -13.69 -17.62 12.97
C ASP A 18 -12.39 -17.82 13.77
N GLY A 19 -11.96 -16.83 14.55
CA GLY A 19 -10.70 -16.87 15.30
C GLY A 19 -9.45 -16.47 14.52
N ILE A 20 -9.56 -16.16 13.25
CA ILE A 20 -8.46 -15.70 12.40
C ILE A 20 -8.50 -14.17 12.28
N LEU A 21 -7.41 -13.51 12.64
CA LEU A 21 -7.28 -12.08 12.49
C LEU A 21 -7.06 -11.74 11.00
N ILE A 22 -7.97 -10.94 10.44
CA ILE A 22 -7.91 -10.47 9.05
C ILE A 22 -7.93 -8.95 8.99
N GLN A 23 -7.54 -8.40 7.86
CA GLN A 23 -7.59 -6.97 7.56
C GLN A 23 -8.61 -6.72 6.45
N ASN A 24 -9.66 -5.97 6.78
CA ASN A 24 -10.85 -5.83 5.92
C ASN A 24 -10.59 -5.12 4.59
N TYR A 25 -9.60 -4.24 4.57
CA TYR A 25 -9.26 -3.41 3.41
C TYR A 25 -7.91 -3.78 2.78
N GLY A 26 -7.61 -5.08 2.79
CA GLY A 26 -6.39 -5.64 2.22
C GLY A 26 -5.22 -5.68 3.20
N PRO A 27 -4.17 -6.43 2.84
CA PRO A 27 -3.04 -6.67 3.72
C PRO A 27 -2.17 -5.42 3.86
N HIS A 28 -1.85 -5.11 5.10
CA HIS A 28 -0.89 -4.09 5.48
C HIS A 28 0.13 -4.68 6.45
N THR A 29 1.39 -4.43 6.18
CA THR A 29 2.50 -4.69 7.09
C THR A 29 3.19 -3.36 7.37
N PHE A 30 3.39 -3.05 8.63
CA PHE A 30 4.14 -1.85 8.99
C PHE A 30 5.63 -2.10 8.78
N HIS A 31 6.31 -1.14 8.19
CA HIS A 31 7.76 -1.14 8.01
C HIS A 31 8.28 0.29 8.05
N THR A 32 9.46 0.47 8.58
CA THR A 32 10.13 1.78 8.64
C THR A 32 11.60 1.64 9.01
N ASN A 33 12.41 2.62 8.63
CA ASN A 33 13.76 2.86 9.16
C ASN A 33 13.79 4.02 10.17
N ASP A 34 12.64 4.63 10.45
CA ASP A 34 12.49 5.76 11.34
C ASP A 34 12.22 5.27 12.78
N ASP A 35 13.25 5.36 13.63
CA ASP A 35 13.17 4.92 15.02
C ASP A 35 12.14 5.71 15.84
N GLU A 36 11.96 7.01 15.57
CA GLU A 36 10.98 7.83 16.28
C GLU A 36 9.56 7.42 15.96
N VAL A 37 9.26 7.20 14.67
CA VAL A 37 7.96 6.69 14.21
C VAL A 37 7.68 5.31 14.80
N PHE A 38 8.67 4.43 14.79
CA PHE A 38 8.51 3.09 15.35
C PHE A 38 8.25 3.14 16.87
N ASN A 39 9.04 3.91 17.61
CA ASN A 39 8.87 4.10 19.05
C ASN A 39 7.52 4.75 19.39
N TYR A 40 7.02 5.66 18.56
CA TYR A 40 5.68 6.22 18.71
C TYR A 40 4.59 5.13 18.59
N VAL A 41 4.67 4.27 17.57
CA VAL A 41 3.72 3.17 17.39
C VAL A 41 3.72 2.18 18.55
N LEU A 42 4.90 1.86 19.08
CA LEU A 42 5.06 0.91 20.20
C LEU A 42 4.39 1.36 21.52
N GLN A 43 4.07 2.65 21.67
CA GLN A 43 3.31 3.13 22.82
C GLN A 43 1.87 2.58 22.86
N PHE A 44 1.34 2.15 21.71
CA PHE A 44 -0.07 1.78 21.54
C PHE A 44 -0.28 0.29 21.28
N CYS A 45 0.77 -0.50 21.07
CA CYS A 45 0.63 -1.93 20.79
C CYS A 45 1.82 -2.76 21.28
N GLU A 46 1.57 -4.02 21.55
CA GLU A 46 2.61 -5.03 21.53
C GLU A 46 2.93 -5.38 20.07
N TRP A 47 4.20 -5.70 19.81
CA TRP A 47 4.69 -5.93 18.46
C TRP A 47 4.82 -7.41 18.12
N HIS A 48 4.36 -7.80 16.93
CA HIS A 48 4.65 -9.07 16.29
C HIS A 48 5.67 -8.84 15.18
N GLN A 49 6.90 -9.31 15.40
CA GLN A 49 7.97 -9.24 14.40
C GLN A 49 7.59 -10.10 13.20
N TYR A 50 7.53 -9.50 12.02
CA TYR A 50 7.17 -10.17 10.79
C TYR A 50 7.94 -9.58 9.61
N GLN A 51 8.66 -10.42 8.87
CA GLN A 51 9.33 -10.04 7.64
C GLN A 51 8.48 -10.43 6.43
N HIS A 52 8.00 -9.46 5.71
CA HIS A 52 7.15 -9.71 4.56
C HIS A 52 7.92 -10.36 3.41
N ARG A 53 7.41 -11.51 2.96
CA ARG A 53 7.92 -12.24 1.79
C ARG A 53 6.78 -12.46 0.82
N VAL A 54 7.05 -12.19 -0.45
CA VAL A 54 6.07 -12.29 -1.52
C VAL A 54 6.59 -13.27 -2.57
N LEU A 55 5.74 -14.15 -3.03
CA LEU A 55 5.99 -14.97 -4.21
C LEU A 55 5.11 -14.50 -5.37
N SER A 56 5.63 -14.62 -6.58
CA SER A 56 4.83 -14.51 -7.81
C SER A 56 4.68 -15.88 -8.45
N TYR A 57 3.48 -16.17 -8.90
CA TYR A 57 3.22 -17.38 -9.71
C TYR A 57 3.43 -17.04 -11.17
N VAL A 58 4.47 -17.58 -11.78
CA VAL A 58 4.89 -17.30 -13.15
C VAL A 58 5.35 -18.58 -13.81
N ASP A 59 4.84 -18.88 -15.00
CA ASP A 59 5.17 -20.07 -15.79
C ASP A 59 5.08 -21.39 -14.97
N GLY A 60 4.05 -21.50 -14.11
CA GLY A 60 3.84 -22.66 -13.28
C GLY A 60 4.72 -22.72 -12.02
N ASN A 61 5.56 -21.73 -11.76
CA ASN A 61 6.53 -21.71 -10.66
C ASN A 61 6.25 -20.57 -9.66
N TRP A 62 6.52 -20.87 -8.39
CA TRP A 62 6.56 -19.86 -7.35
C TRP A 62 7.96 -19.24 -7.26
N VAL A 63 8.08 -17.97 -7.67
CA VAL A 63 9.35 -17.24 -7.65
C VAL A 63 9.30 -16.06 -6.69
N PRO A 64 10.38 -15.74 -5.97
CA PRO A 64 10.41 -14.62 -5.03
C PRO A 64 10.21 -13.25 -5.70
N MET A 65 9.62 -12.33 -4.95
CA MET A 65 9.57 -10.90 -5.25
C MET A 65 10.13 -10.10 -4.06
N PRO A 66 10.85 -9.00 -4.29
CA PRO A 66 11.22 -8.37 -5.56
C PRO A 66 12.11 -9.25 -6.44
N ILE A 67 12.20 -8.89 -7.72
CA ILE A 67 13.04 -9.60 -8.68
C ILE A 67 14.51 -9.50 -8.25
N GLY A 68 15.16 -10.64 -8.18
CA GLY A 68 16.54 -10.76 -7.75
C GLY A 68 17.16 -12.09 -8.13
N LEU A 69 18.30 -12.40 -7.55
CA LEU A 69 19.07 -13.63 -7.86
C LEU A 69 18.22 -14.91 -7.74
N GLU A 70 17.49 -15.06 -6.64
CA GLU A 70 16.64 -16.23 -6.41
C GLU A 70 15.43 -16.28 -7.37
N THR A 71 14.93 -15.11 -7.82
CA THR A 71 13.87 -15.05 -8.83
C THR A 71 14.35 -15.57 -10.16
N ILE A 72 15.51 -15.08 -10.63
CA ILE A 72 16.10 -15.46 -11.92
C ILE A 72 16.50 -16.93 -11.90
N ASN A 73 17.19 -17.38 -10.84
CA ASN A 73 17.60 -18.78 -10.73
C ASN A 73 16.41 -19.74 -10.78
N LYS A 74 15.34 -19.44 -10.06
CA LYS A 74 14.13 -20.29 -10.08
C LYS A 74 13.37 -20.21 -11.40
N LEU A 75 13.21 -19.00 -11.97
CA LEU A 75 12.45 -18.79 -13.19
C LEU A 75 13.06 -19.52 -14.39
N TYR A 76 14.39 -19.46 -14.52
CA TYR A 76 15.11 -20.02 -15.66
C TYR A 76 15.81 -21.36 -15.34
N ASN A 77 15.57 -21.94 -14.15
CA ASN A 77 16.23 -23.15 -13.68
C ASN A 77 17.76 -23.06 -13.79
N MET A 78 18.30 -21.94 -13.29
CA MET A 78 19.73 -21.61 -13.30
C MET A 78 20.30 -21.66 -11.88
N ASN A 79 21.62 -21.59 -11.76
CA ASN A 79 22.32 -21.48 -10.48
C ASN A 79 23.41 -20.40 -10.58
N LEU A 80 23.01 -19.20 -10.92
CA LEU A 80 23.90 -18.05 -11.06
C LEU A 80 24.41 -17.60 -9.69
N SER A 81 25.65 -17.16 -9.66
CA SER A 81 26.22 -16.30 -8.61
C SER A 81 25.75 -14.85 -8.79
N GLU A 82 26.04 -13.99 -7.81
CA GLU A 82 25.69 -12.56 -7.88
C GLU A 82 26.38 -11.86 -9.08
N THR A 83 27.62 -12.23 -9.38
CA THR A 83 28.36 -11.69 -10.53
C THR A 83 27.75 -12.15 -11.86
N GLU A 84 27.49 -13.45 -12.00
CA GLU A 84 26.86 -13.99 -13.20
C GLU A 84 25.44 -13.46 -13.44
N LEU A 85 24.69 -13.15 -12.37
CA LEU A 85 23.41 -12.48 -12.50
C LEU A 85 23.55 -11.09 -13.16
N MET A 86 24.57 -10.34 -12.79
CA MET A 86 24.78 -9.01 -13.40
C MET A 86 25.02 -9.13 -14.90
N ASP A 87 25.86 -10.05 -15.32
CA ASP A 87 26.14 -10.32 -16.73
C ASP A 87 24.88 -10.82 -17.46
N PHE A 88 24.12 -11.70 -16.84
CA PHE A 88 22.85 -12.19 -17.36
C PHE A 88 21.86 -11.05 -17.58
N ILE A 89 21.64 -10.20 -16.57
CA ILE A 89 20.72 -9.04 -16.67
C ILE A 89 21.23 -8.09 -17.76
N GLU A 90 22.53 -7.78 -17.79
CA GLU A 90 23.10 -6.89 -18.80
C GLU A 90 22.87 -7.40 -20.23
N SER A 91 22.95 -8.73 -20.43
CA SER A 91 22.66 -9.38 -21.71
C SER A 91 21.19 -9.30 -22.15
N LYS A 92 20.25 -9.05 -21.19
CA LYS A 92 18.80 -9.03 -21.43
C LYS A 92 18.23 -7.62 -21.52
N LYS A 93 18.91 -6.61 -20.98
CA LYS A 93 18.47 -5.23 -21.00
C LYS A 93 18.31 -4.71 -22.43
N GLU A 94 17.31 -3.85 -22.60
CA GLU A 94 17.18 -3.04 -23.83
C GLU A 94 17.88 -1.70 -23.63
N LYS A 95 18.61 -1.24 -24.64
CA LYS A 95 19.25 0.08 -24.61
C LYS A 95 18.19 1.15 -24.87
N ILE A 96 17.81 1.88 -23.85
CA ILE A 96 16.85 2.97 -23.90
C ILE A 96 17.57 4.23 -23.43
N GLU A 97 17.77 5.18 -24.34
CA GLU A 97 18.52 6.43 -24.05
C GLU A 97 17.68 7.42 -23.23
N ASP A 98 16.36 7.47 -23.48
CA ASP A 98 15.43 8.37 -22.81
C ASP A 98 14.25 7.58 -22.22
N VAL A 99 14.29 7.35 -20.91
CA VAL A 99 13.26 6.61 -20.15
C VAL A 99 12.05 7.53 -19.90
N LYS A 100 10.94 7.30 -20.59
CA LYS A 100 9.73 8.13 -20.55
C LYS A 100 8.61 7.58 -19.72
N ASN A 101 8.50 6.26 -19.61
CA ASN A 101 7.37 5.58 -19.02
C ASN A 101 7.80 4.36 -18.20
N SER A 102 6.84 3.72 -17.55
CA SER A 102 7.07 2.55 -16.71
C SER A 102 7.55 1.30 -17.48
N GLU A 103 7.20 1.14 -18.77
CA GLU A 103 7.73 0.07 -19.62
C GLU A 103 9.21 0.25 -19.83
N ASP A 104 9.64 1.45 -20.26
CA ASP A 104 11.05 1.79 -20.49
C ASP A 104 11.91 1.49 -19.25
N VAL A 105 11.38 1.77 -18.03
CA VAL A 105 12.07 1.47 -16.78
C VAL A 105 12.38 -0.02 -16.65
N VAL A 106 11.42 -0.89 -16.95
CA VAL A 106 11.64 -2.34 -16.80
C VAL A 106 12.54 -2.86 -17.90
N LEU A 107 12.32 -2.44 -19.14
CA LEU A 107 13.10 -2.88 -20.29
C LEU A 107 14.59 -2.51 -20.13
N SER A 108 14.88 -1.28 -19.69
CA SER A 108 16.24 -0.82 -19.43
C SER A 108 16.92 -1.47 -18.23
N LYS A 109 16.15 -2.01 -17.26
CA LYS A 109 16.68 -2.66 -16.05
C LYS A 109 16.78 -4.17 -16.12
N ALA A 110 15.82 -4.84 -16.78
CA ALA A 110 15.67 -6.29 -16.71
C ALA A 110 15.29 -6.96 -18.04
N GLY A 111 14.93 -6.18 -19.07
CA GLY A 111 14.61 -6.67 -20.40
C GLY A 111 13.18 -7.17 -20.60
N ARG A 112 12.89 -7.55 -21.84
CA ARG A 112 11.53 -7.84 -22.36
C ARG A 112 10.85 -9.01 -21.65
N ASP A 113 11.54 -10.11 -21.43
CA ASP A 113 10.94 -11.30 -20.85
C ASP A 113 10.45 -11.06 -19.41
N ILE A 114 11.26 -10.38 -18.60
CA ILE A 114 10.85 -9.97 -17.24
C ILE A 114 9.70 -8.97 -17.28
N TYR A 115 9.71 -8.02 -18.22
CA TYR A 115 8.61 -7.09 -18.42
C TYR A 115 7.30 -7.82 -18.70
N GLU A 116 7.29 -8.75 -19.63
CA GLU A 116 6.08 -9.46 -20.04
C GLU A 116 5.54 -10.37 -18.92
N LYS A 117 6.44 -11.08 -18.20
CA LYS A 117 6.06 -12.04 -17.16
C LYS A 117 5.60 -11.39 -15.85
N PHE A 118 6.15 -10.25 -15.46
CA PHE A 118 5.91 -9.70 -14.11
C PHE A 118 5.21 -8.34 -14.11
N PHE A 119 5.33 -7.52 -15.16
CA PHE A 119 4.92 -6.12 -15.12
C PHE A 119 3.77 -5.79 -16.05
N LYS A 120 3.80 -6.23 -17.29
CA LYS A 120 2.86 -5.84 -18.33
C LYS A 120 1.40 -6.01 -17.90
N TYR A 121 1.00 -7.24 -17.65
CA TYR A 121 -0.39 -7.56 -17.29
C TYR A 121 -0.71 -7.28 -15.83
N PHE A 122 0.25 -7.41 -14.92
CA PHE A 122 0.06 -7.01 -13.52
C PHE A 122 -0.28 -5.53 -13.42
N THR A 123 0.46 -4.68 -14.13
CA THR A 123 0.25 -3.23 -14.16
C THR A 123 -1.08 -2.89 -14.83
N TYR A 124 -1.42 -3.56 -15.92
CA TYR A 124 -2.73 -3.40 -16.56
C TYR A 124 -3.88 -3.73 -15.59
N LYS A 125 -3.82 -4.87 -14.89
CA LYS A 125 -4.81 -5.20 -13.86
C LYS A 125 -4.86 -4.15 -12.75
N GLN A 126 -3.69 -3.70 -12.29
CA GLN A 126 -3.60 -2.73 -11.18
C GLN A 126 -4.14 -1.35 -11.57
N TRP A 127 -3.83 -0.85 -12.77
CA TRP A 127 -4.09 0.53 -13.16
C TRP A 127 -5.15 0.70 -14.26
N GLY A 128 -5.49 -0.35 -14.99
CA GLY A 128 -6.40 -0.29 -16.13
C GLY A 128 -5.75 0.20 -17.43
N VAL A 129 -4.45 0.47 -17.40
CA VAL A 129 -3.62 0.90 -18.54
C VAL A 129 -2.29 0.14 -18.55
N TYR A 130 -1.63 0.05 -19.67
CA TYR A 130 -0.34 -0.60 -19.79
C TYR A 130 0.80 0.26 -19.22
N PRO A 131 1.95 -0.35 -18.84
CA PRO A 131 3.10 0.38 -18.33
C PRO A 131 3.62 1.50 -19.26
N SER A 132 3.45 1.38 -20.56
CA SER A 132 3.79 2.40 -21.55
C SER A 132 2.99 3.70 -21.44
N GLU A 133 1.84 3.66 -20.76
CA GLU A 133 0.94 4.79 -20.54
C GLU A 133 1.11 5.42 -19.14
N LEU A 134 1.98 4.84 -18.31
CA LEU A 134 2.23 5.29 -16.94
C LEU A 134 3.58 5.97 -16.79
N ASP A 135 3.62 6.98 -15.93
CA ASP A 135 4.84 7.67 -15.53
C ASP A 135 5.91 6.68 -15.03
N ALA A 136 7.18 6.92 -15.37
CA ALA A 136 8.30 6.07 -14.99
C ALA A 136 8.41 5.86 -13.46
N SER A 137 7.98 6.83 -12.66
CA SER A 137 8.02 6.76 -11.18
C SER A 137 7.15 5.67 -10.58
N VAL A 138 6.14 5.17 -11.31
CA VAL A 138 5.23 4.12 -10.80
C VAL A 138 5.98 2.81 -10.56
N ILE A 139 6.89 2.44 -11.46
CA ILE A 139 7.65 1.18 -11.37
C ILE A 139 9.08 1.39 -10.88
N SER A 140 9.66 2.58 -11.06
CA SER A 140 11.06 2.85 -10.69
C SER A 140 11.40 2.57 -9.22
N ARG A 141 10.41 2.65 -8.34
CA ARG A 141 10.51 2.32 -6.90
C ARG A 141 10.62 0.82 -6.60
N ILE A 142 10.29 -0.05 -7.55
CA ILE A 142 10.38 -1.50 -7.35
C ILE A 142 11.86 -1.89 -7.47
N PRO A 143 12.47 -2.46 -6.42
CA PRO A 143 13.88 -2.80 -6.46
C PRO A 143 14.13 -4.02 -7.36
N PHE A 144 15.24 -3.97 -8.09
CA PHE A 144 15.89 -5.13 -8.70
C PHE A 144 17.13 -5.45 -7.87
N ARG A 145 17.23 -6.68 -7.37
CA ARG A 145 18.28 -7.07 -6.43
C ARG A 145 19.29 -8.02 -7.08
N THR A 146 20.55 -7.79 -6.80
CA THR A 146 21.63 -8.67 -7.25
C THR A 146 22.02 -9.71 -6.21
N ASN A 147 21.53 -9.59 -4.98
CA ASN A 147 21.82 -10.48 -3.87
C ASN A 147 20.71 -11.53 -3.62
N ARG A 148 20.94 -12.41 -2.62
CA ARG A 148 19.99 -13.46 -2.21
C ARG A 148 18.89 -13.01 -1.25
N ASP A 149 18.78 -11.71 -0.92
CA ASP A 149 17.74 -11.23 -0.01
C ASP A 149 16.36 -11.25 -0.68
N THR A 150 15.49 -12.14 -0.20
CA THR A 150 14.12 -12.33 -0.71
C THR A 150 13.06 -11.60 0.14
N ARG A 151 13.44 -10.79 1.13
CA ARG A 151 12.49 -9.97 1.88
C ARG A 151 11.86 -8.92 0.97
N TYR A 152 10.58 -8.68 1.12
CA TYR A 152 9.91 -7.66 0.31
C TYR A 152 10.39 -6.25 0.66
N PHE A 153 10.46 -5.95 1.96
CA PHE A 153 11.05 -4.74 2.51
C PHE A 153 12.44 -5.01 3.08
N THR A 154 13.30 -4.01 3.09
CA THR A 154 14.64 -4.06 3.68
C THR A 154 14.73 -3.24 4.98
N ASP A 155 13.64 -2.58 5.36
CA ASP A 155 13.57 -1.71 6.52
C ASP A 155 13.94 -2.46 7.81
N GLN A 156 14.52 -1.74 8.75
CA GLN A 156 14.98 -2.27 10.02
C GLN A 156 13.81 -2.77 10.88
N HIS A 157 12.74 -1.99 10.95
CA HIS A 157 11.54 -2.31 11.70
C HIS A 157 10.45 -2.80 10.76
N GLN A 158 10.03 -4.06 10.93
CA GLN A 158 8.96 -4.66 10.14
C GLN A 158 8.09 -5.53 11.04
N GLY A 159 6.78 -5.50 10.83
CA GLY A 159 5.87 -6.35 11.59
C GLY A 159 4.44 -5.83 11.63
N ASN A 160 3.69 -6.35 12.58
CA ASN A 160 2.28 -6.00 12.76
C ASN A 160 1.95 -5.85 14.26
N PRO A 161 1.01 -4.96 14.62
CA PRO A 161 0.50 -4.88 15.99
C PRO A 161 -0.14 -6.22 16.41
N LYS A 162 0.20 -6.76 17.57
CA LYS A 162 -0.54 -7.89 18.13
C LYS A 162 -1.99 -7.50 18.38
N GLY A 163 -2.91 -8.29 17.86
CA GLY A 163 -4.36 -8.01 17.91
C GLY A 163 -4.86 -7.08 16.80
N GLY A 164 -3.99 -6.70 15.83
CA GLY A 164 -4.35 -5.95 14.64
C GLY A 164 -4.30 -4.43 14.78
N PHE A 165 -4.39 -3.76 13.65
CA PHE A 165 -4.30 -2.29 13.57
C PHE A 165 -5.49 -1.60 14.25
N THR A 166 -6.70 -2.15 14.18
CA THR A 166 -7.89 -1.58 14.85
C THR A 166 -7.63 -1.38 16.34
N ARG A 167 -7.11 -2.40 17.02
CA ARG A 167 -6.82 -2.32 18.44
C ARG A 167 -5.74 -1.30 18.79
N MET A 168 -4.75 -1.16 17.92
CA MET A 168 -3.72 -0.12 18.06
C MET A 168 -4.34 1.27 17.95
N CYS A 169 -5.18 1.51 16.93
CA CYS A 169 -5.85 2.80 16.74
C CYS A 169 -6.85 3.11 17.87
N GLU A 170 -7.58 2.13 18.37
CA GLU A 170 -8.44 2.28 19.56
C GLU A 170 -7.66 2.79 20.77
N ARG A 171 -6.45 2.25 20.99
CA ARG A 171 -5.58 2.72 22.09
C ARG A 171 -5.02 4.12 21.84
N MET A 172 -4.71 4.47 20.57
CA MET A 172 -4.26 5.83 20.23
C MET A 172 -5.30 6.89 20.58
N VAL A 173 -6.58 6.57 20.46
CA VAL A 173 -7.69 7.50 20.71
C VAL A 173 -8.35 7.33 22.09
N ALA A 174 -7.88 6.39 22.90
CA ALA A 174 -8.39 6.14 24.26
C ALA A 174 -7.89 7.20 25.25
N HIS A 175 -8.34 8.44 25.06
CA HIS A 175 -7.99 9.56 25.91
C HIS A 175 -9.23 10.37 26.28
N PRO A 176 -9.40 10.86 27.52
CA PRO A 176 -10.62 11.55 27.99
C PRO A 176 -10.92 12.83 27.19
N ASN A 177 -9.92 13.47 26.61
CA ASN A 177 -10.10 14.66 25.79
C ASN A 177 -10.39 14.36 24.31
N ILE A 178 -10.43 13.09 23.90
CA ILE A 178 -10.76 12.69 22.53
C ILE A 178 -12.19 12.21 22.48
N ARG A 179 -12.99 12.82 21.64
CA ARG A 179 -14.37 12.38 21.33
C ARG A 179 -14.43 11.89 19.90
N ILE A 180 -15.08 10.76 19.67
CA ILE A 180 -15.18 10.13 18.35
C ILE A 180 -16.65 10.09 17.94
N MET A 181 -16.93 10.52 16.71
CA MET A 181 -18.22 10.36 16.05
C MET A 181 -18.02 9.50 14.80
N LEU A 182 -18.51 8.26 14.86
CA LEU A 182 -18.50 7.35 13.71
C LEU A 182 -19.78 7.50 12.89
N ASN A 183 -19.73 7.03 11.64
CA ASN A 183 -20.84 7.09 10.69
C ASN A 183 -21.41 8.51 10.46
N THR A 184 -20.59 9.52 10.68
CA THR A 184 -20.96 10.94 10.57
C THR A 184 -20.08 11.59 9.49
N ASP A 185 -20.70 12.28 8.55
CA ASP A 185 -19.97 13.18 7.66
C ASP A 185 -19.67 14.49 8.38
N TYR A 186 -18.43 14.96 8.30
CA TYR A 186 -18.08 16.23 8.93
C TYR A 186 -18.94 17.39 8.43
N LYS A 187 -19.40 17.38 7.17
CA LYS A 187 -20.27 18.41 6.59
C LYS A 187 -21.66 18.48 7.23
N GLU A 188 -22.10 17.39 7.88
CA GLU A 188 -23.40 17.36 8.56
C GLU A 188 -23.37 18.09 9.91
N ILE A 189 -22.17 18.26 10.47
CA ILE A 189 -22.00 18.78 11.83
C ILE A 189 -21.08 19.97 11.94
N ILE A 190 -20.33 20.34 10.90
CA ILE A 190 -19.27 21.34 10.98
C ILE A 190 -19.80 22.72 11.41
N ASP A 191 -21.00 23.09 10.99
CA ASP A 191 -21.64 24.35 11.36
C ASP A 191 -22.16 24.37 12.82
N GLN A 192 -22.13 23.21 13.50
CA GLN A 192 -22.60 23.05 14.88
C GLN A 192 -21.44 22.91 15.88
N ILE A 193 -20.21 22.91 15.40
CA ILE A 193 -19.00 22.67 16.22
C ILE A 193 -18.05 23.86 16.11
N GLU A 194 -17.77 24.48 17.23
CA GLU A 194 -16.66 25.44 17.34
C GLU A 194 -15.32 24.71 17.38
N TYR A 195 -14.37 25.14 16.56
CA TYR A 195 -13.03 24.61 16.53
C TYR A 195 -12.00 25.68 16.17
N ASN A 196 -10.81 25.58 16.74
CA ASN A 196 -9.70 26.46 16.41
C ASN A 196 -8.96 26.02 15.15
N LYS A 197 -8.85 24.73 14.95
CA LYS A 197 -8.17 24.13 13.79
C LYS A 197 -8.81 22.81 13.38
N MET A 198 -8.97 22.62 12.08
CA MET A 198 -9.41 21.37 11.48
C MET A 198 -8.22 20.63 10.88
N ILE A 199 -8.05 19.36 11.22
CA ILE A 199 -7.17 18.45 10.50
C ILE A 199 -8.02 17.60 9.56
N TYR A 200 -7.97 17.91 8.27
CA TYR A 200 -8.77 17.21 7.27
C TYR A 200 -7.98 16.11 6.58
N THR A 201 -8.46 14.87 6.66
CA THR A 201 -7.79 13.68 6.11
C THR A 201 -8.57 12.99 4.98
N GLY A 202 -9.75 13.50 4.65
CA GLY A 202 -10.58 13.00 3.55
C GLY A 202 -10.10 13.44 2.15
N PRO A 203 -10.79 13.01 1.07
CA PRO A 203 -10.45 13.44 -0.28
C PRO A 203 -10.52 14.97 -0.44
N ILE A 204 -9.45 15.56 -0.97
CA ILE A 204 -9.33 17.02 -1.09
C ILE A 204 -10.41 17.61 -2.01
N ASP A 205 -10.76 16.94 -3.09
CA ASP A 205 -11.82 17.35 -4.01
C ASP A 205 -13.22 17.35 -3.34
N TYR A 206 -13.47 16.40 -2.43
CA TYR A 206 -14.68 16.36 -1.63
C TYR A 206 -14.78 17.54 -0.66
N TYR A 207 -13.69 17.96 -0.04
CA TYR A 207 -13.66 19.16 0.80
C TYR A 207 -14.17 20.39 0.03
N PHE A 208 -13.69 20.57 -1.19
CA PHE A 208 -14.07 21.68 -2.06
C PHE A 208 -15.33 21.43 -2.91
N ASN A 209 -16.19 20.47 -2.53
CA ASN A 209 -17.44 20.17 -3.26
C ASN A 209 -17.23 19.88 -4.74
N TYR A 210 -16.08 19.29 -5.09
CA TYR A 210 -15.72 18.95 -6.48
C TYR A 210 -15.70 20.11 -7.46
N LYS A 211 -15.48 21.33 -6.98
CA LYS A 211 -15.61 22.55 -7.81
C LYS A 211 -14.67 22.62 -9.03
N LEU A 212 -13.57 21.85 -9.02
CA LEU A 212 -12.66 21.72 -10.16
C LEU A 212 -12.80 20.37 -10.89
N GLY A 213 -13.79 19.55 -10.51
CA GLY A 213 -13.99 18.18 -10.96
C GLY A 213 -13.53 17.15 -9.93
N LYS A 214 -13.98 15.89 -10.10
CA LYS A 214 -13.59 14.79 -9.21
C LYS A 214 -12.18 14.32 -9.56
N LEU A 215 -11.38 14.02 -8.55
CA LEU A 215 -10.11 13.34 -8.70
C LEU A 215 -10.32 11.84 -8.94
N LEU A 216 -9.48 11.24 -9.76
CA LEU A 216 -9.55 9.82 -10.04
C LEU A 216 -8.75 9.02 -9.02
N TYR A 217 -9.34 7.94 -8.53
CA TYR A 217 -8.72 6.95 -7.65
C TYR A 217 -8.89 5.54 -8.20
N ARG A 218 -7.94 4.67 -7.91
CA ARG A 218 -8.14 3.23 -8.06
C ARG A 218 -8.72 2.66 -6.78
N SER A 219 -9.66 1.77 -6.97
CA SER A 219 -10.29 0.95 -5.93
C SER A 219 -9.79 -0.48 -5.97
N ILE A 220 -10.10 -1.24 -4.92
CA ILE A 220 -9.89 -2.69 -4.87
C ILE A 220 -11.17 -3.33 -4.36
N ARG A 221 -11.63 -4.36 -5.06
CA ARG A 221 -12.64 -5.29 -4.57
C ARG A 221 -11.95 -6.47 -3.91
N PHE A 222 -12.36 -6.78 -2.70
CA PHE A 222 -11.83 -7.87 -1.90
C PHE A 222 -12.82 -9.02 -1.85
N GLU A 223 -12.33 -10.24 -2.05
CA GLU A 223 -13.08 -11.47 -1.84
C GLU A 223 -12.41 -12.30 -0.76
N PHE A 224 -13.13 -12.50 0.35
CA PHE A 224 -12.65 -13.27 1.49
C PHE A 224 -13.25 -14.67 1.45
N GLU A 225 -12.42 -15.67 1.73
CA GLU A 225 -12.82 -17.07 1.78
C GLU A 225 -12.11 -17.76 2.96
N THR A 226 -12.89 -18.41 3.82
CA THR A 226 -12.34 -19.24 4.89
C THR A 226 -12.38 -20.70 4.47
N LEU A 227 -11.22 -21.33 4.46
CA LEU A 227 -10.99 -22.69 3.99
C LEU A 227 -10.72 -23.64 5.18
N ASP A 228 -11.24 -24.83 5.09
CA ASP A 228 -11.03 -25.90 6.08
C ASP A 228 -9.69 -26.63 5.80
N MET A 229 -8.62 -25.87 5.90
CA MET A 229 -7.25 -26.33 5.71
C MET A 229 -6.27 -25.47 6.50
N GLU A 230 -5.15 -26.06 6.93
CA GLU A 230 -4.18 -25.35 7.74
C GLU A 230 -3.38 -24.30 6.94
N SER A 231 -3.13 -24.51 5.66
CA SER A 231 -2.34 -23.59 4.83
C SER A 231 -2.78 -23.67 3.37
N TYR A 232 -2.98 -22.53 2.75
CA TYR A 232 -3.38 -22.41 1.35
C TYR A 232 -2.19 -22.19 0.41
N GLN A 233 -1.22 -21.38 0.80
CA GLN A 233 -0.12 -20.97 -0.05
C GLN A 233 1.21 -20.91 0.72
N PRO A 234 2.38 -20.91 0.05
CA PRO A 234 3.68 -20.98 0.73
C PRO A 234 4.00 -19.76 1.61
N THR A 235 3.57 -18.57 1.21
CA THR A 235 3.82 -17.29 1.91
C THR A 235 2.52 -16.59 2.28
N ALA A 236 2.59 -15.56 3.12
CA ALA A 236 1.41 -14.76 3.47
C ALA A 236 0.83 -14.02 2.27
N SER A 237 1.65 -13.63 1.29
CA SER A 237 1.19 -12.91 0.11
C SER A 237 1.76 -13.54 -1.17
N SER A 238 0.90 -13.79 -2.13
CA SER A 238 1.27 -14.33 -3.44
C SER A 238 0.67 -13.46 -4.56
N ARG A 239 1.47 -13.16 -5.57
CA ARG A 239 1.07 -12.36 -6.74
C ARG A 239 0.81 -13.25 -7.95
N TYR A 240 -0.13 -12.83 -8.76
CA TYR A 240 -0.52 -13.50 -10.00
C TYR A 240 -0.45 -12.49 -11.16
N PRO A 241 0.74 -12.29 -11.75
CA PRO A 241 0.91 -11.25 -12.76
C PRO A 241 0.14 -11.54 -14.05
N MET A 242 0.08 -12.77 -14.51
CA MET A 242 -0.51 -13.13 -15.80
C MET A 242 -1.86 -13.82 -15.66
N ASP A 243 -1.90 -14.90 -14.89
CA ASP A 243 -3.09 -15.72 -14.71
C ASP A 243 -4.09 -15.02 -13.78
N HIS A 244 -5.37 -15.30 -13.94
CA HIS A 244 -6.47 -14.78 -13.13
C HIS A 244 -6.73 -13.27 -13.23
N GLU A 245 -7.92 -12.86 -12.84
CA GLU A 245 -8.32 -11.45 -12.79
C GLU A 245 -7.78 -10.75 -11.53
N TYR A 246 -7.62 -11.47 -10.42
CA TYR A 246 -7.02 -10.91 -9.21
C TYR A 246 -5.50 -10.75 -9.37
N THR A 247 -4.98 -9.77 -8.67
CA THR A 247 -3.53 -9.49 -8.69
C THR A 247 -2.80 -10.19 -7.56
N ARG A 248 -3.49 -10.49 -6.45
CA ARG A 248 -2.88 -11.02 -5.24
C ARG A 248 -3.85 -11.90 -4.46
N ILE A 249 -3.28 -12.89 -3.76
CA ILE A 249 -3.95 -13.60 -2.66
C ILE A 249 -3.15 -13.37 -1.38
N THR A 250 -3.85 -13.02 -0.31
CA THR A 250 -3.27 -12.90 1.04
C THR A 250 -3.84 -13.95 1.97
N GLU A 251 -3.00 -14.65 2.70
CA GLU A 251 -3.32 -15.59 3.77
C GLU A 251 -2.95 -14.95 5.11
N PHE A 252 -3.94 -14.37 5.79
CA PHE A 252 -3.73 -13.44 6.89
C PHE A 252 -3.06 -14.05 8.13
N LYS A 253 -3.42 -15.28 8.52
CA LYS A 253 -2.84 -15.88 9.73
C LYS A 253 -1.31 -15.97 9.70
N LYS A 254 -0.71 -16.07 8.50
CA LYS A 254 0.74 -16.07 8.34
C LYS A 254 1.38 -14.72 8.65
N MET A 255 0.65 -13.62 8.46
CA MET A 255 1.14 -12.27 8.78
C MET A 255 1.25 -12.03 10.29
N TYR A 256 0.48 -12.79 11.07
CA TYR A 256 0.40 -12.67 12.53
C TYR A 256 0.95 -13.90 13.27
N GLY A 257 1.51 -14.87 12.57
CA GLY A 257 2.02 -16.10 13.16
C GLY A 257 0.94 -16.93 13.89
N GLN A 258 -0.33 -16.79 13.49
CA GLN A 258 -1.43 -17.52 14.12
C GLN A 258 -1.43 -19.00 13.73
N LYS A 259 -1.66 -19.88 14.74
CA LYS A 259 -1.93 -21.31 14.52
C LYS A 259 -3.43 -21.52 14.58
N HIS A 260 -4.01 -22.03 13.51
CA HIS A 260 -5.46 -22.32 13.41
C HIS A 260 -5.69 -23.45 12.40
N PRO A 261 -6.62 -24.39 12.62
CA PRO A 261 -6.89 -25.49 11.69
C PRO A 261 -7.45 -25.00 10.34
N LYS A 262 -8.16 -23.88 10.34
CA LYS A 262 -8.64 -23.20 9.12
C LYS A 262 -7.73 -22.06 8.72
N THR A 263 -7.89 -21.58 7.48
CA THR A 263 -7.22 -20.36 7.01
C THR A 263 -8.20 -19.46 6.28
N THR A 264 -8.03 -18.14 6.42
CA THR A 264 -8.78 -17.16 5.64
C THR A 264 -7.85 -16.50 4.64
N ILE A 265 -8.26 -16.53 3.37
CA ILE A 265 -7.58 -15.86 2.26
C ILE A 265 -8.38 -14.67 1.79
N CYS A 266 -7.70 -13.73 1.16
CA CYS A 266 -8.29 -12.59 0.47
C CYS A 266 -7.75 -12.48 -0.93
N LYS A 267 -8.62 -12.51 -1.94
CA LYS A 267 -8.29 -12.22 -3.34
C LYS A 267 -8.54 -10.73 -3.61
N GLU A 268 -7.59 -10.08 -4.26
CA GLU A 268 -7.63 -8.65 -4.56
C GLU A 268 -7.84 -8.38 -6.05
N TYR A 269 -8.92 -7.67 -6.37
CA TYR A 269 -9.31 -7.29 -7.73
C TYR A 269 -9.25 -5.76 -7.86
N PRO A 270 -8.17 -5.19 -8.42
CA PRO A 270 -8.13 -3.76 -8.68
C PRO A 270 -9.21 -3.35 -9.68
N CYS A 271 -9.90 -2.27 -9.39
CA CYS A 271 -11.02 -1.80 -10.20
C CYS A 271 -11.14 -0.27 -10.16
N PHE A 272 -12.01 0.30 -10.97
CA PHE A 272 -12.53 1.63 -10.76
C PHE A 272 -13.77 1.54 -9.85
N GLY A 273 -13.86 2.39 -8.84
CA GLY A 273 -14.94 2.35 -7.86
C GLY A 273 -14.97 3.60 -7.00
N ASN A 274 -15.90 3.63 -6.03
CA ASN A 274 -16.11 4.79 -5.17
C ASN A 274 -15.18 4.86 -3.96
N GLU A 275 -14.44 3.79 -3.66
CA GLU A 275 -13.52 3.74 -2.53
C GLU A 275 -12.12 4.17 -2.98
N PRO A 276 -11.56 5.24 -2.42
CA PRO A 276 -10.27 5.78 -2.86
C PRO A 276 -9.10 5.06 -2.18
N TYR A 277 -8.55 4.01 -2.80
CA TYR A 277 -7.37 3.31 -2.27
C TYR A 277 -6.05 3.91 -2.74
N TYR A 278 -5.95 4.20 -4.06
CA TYR A 278 -4.74 4.74 -4.66
C TYR A 278 -5.05 5.95 -5.52
N THR A 279 -4.24 6.97 -5.41
CA THR A 279 -4.24 8.12 -6.33
C THR A 279 -3.83 7.67 -7.72
N TYR A 280 -4.48 8.18 -8.77
CA TYR A 280 -4.17 7.76 -10.13
C TYR A 280 -2.91 8.48 -10.65
N PRO A 281 -1.87 7.75 -11.10
CA PRO A 281 -0.53 8.30 -11.24
C PRO A 281 -0.24 8.90 -12.63
N THR A 282 -1.20 9.61 -13.26
CA THR A 282 -0.95 10.31 -14.53
C THR A 282 -0.84 11.81 -14.34
N GLN A 283 -0.22 12.50 -15.29
CA GLN A 283 0.05 13.93 -15.20
C GLN A 283 -1.24 14.75 -15.08
N GLU A 284 -2.27 14.40 -15.83
CA GLU A 284 -3.58 15.06 -15.78
C GLU A 284 -4.13 15.17 -14.35
N TRP A 285 -4.12 14.06 -13.60
CA TRP A 285 -4.65 14.01 -12.24
C TRP A 285 -3.71 14.66 -11.22
N LYS A 286 -2.41 14.61 -11.46
CA LYS A 286 -1.43 15.38 -10.68
C LYS A 286 -1.68 16.88 -10.84
N ASP A 287 -1.96 17.36 -12.04
CA ASP A 287 -2.24 18.77 -12.33
C ASP A 287 -3.55 19.24 -11.70
N LEU A 288 -4.61 18.44 -11.77
CA LEU A 288 -5.86 18.73 -11.09
C LEU A 288 -5.68 18.75 -9.56
N ALA A 289 -4.93 17.81 -9.01
CA ALA A 289 -4.61 17.79 -7.58
C ALA A 289 -3.79 19.03 -7.16
N ASN A 290 -2.86 19.50 -7.98
CA ASN A 290 -2.10 20.73 -7.71
C ASN A 290 -3.01 21.96 -7.65
N LYS A 291 -4.04 22.05 -8.51
CA LYS A 291 -5.04 23.12 -8.43
C LYS A 291 -5.82 23.06 -7.10
N TYR A 292 -6.19 21.88 -6.63
CA TYR A 292 -6.83 21.72 -5.32
C TYR A 292 -5.89 22.08 -4.16
N ARG A 293 -4.61 21.72 -4.24
CA ARG A 293 -3.61 22.13 -3.22
C ARG A 293 -3.44 23.64 -3.15
N ALA A 294 -3.48 24.32 -4.30
CA ALA A 294 -3.46 25.78 -4.32
C ALA A 294 -4.68 26.39 -3.61
N LEU A 295 -5.86 25.78 -3.72
CA LEU A 295 -7.03 26.19 -2.95
C LEU A 295 -6.87 25.89 -1.45
N ALA A 296 -6.34 24.70 -1.13
CA ALA A 296 -6.09 24.29 0.26
C ALA A 296 -5.11 25.23 0.98
N ALA A 297 -4.13 25.77 0.27
CA ALA A 297 -3.18 26.73 0.82
C ALA A 297 -3.81 28.07 1.23
N LEU A 298 -5.03 28.38 0.81
CA LEU A 298 -5.79 29.58 1.20
C LEU A 298 -6.62 29.38 2.47
N GLU A 299 -6.77 28.13 2.94
CA GLU A 299 -7.53 27.80 4.13
C GLU A 299 -6.69 28.04 5.40
N SER A 300 -6.98 29.08 6.15
CA SER A 300 -6.17 29.49 7.32
C SER A 300 -6.31 28.55 8.53
N ASN A 301 -7.50 27.95 8.71
CA ASN A 301 -7.82 27.14 9.90
C ASN A 301 -7.87 25.64 9.60
N VAL A 302 -7.48 25.21 8.40
CA VAL A 302 -7.53 23.80 7.98
C VAL A 302 -6.15 23.32 7.59
N VAL A 303 -5.76 22.19 8.13
CA VAL A 303 -4.57 21.45 7.72
C VAL A 303 -4.99 20.22 6.94
N PHE A 304 -4.60 20.13 5.69
CA PHE A 304 -4.82 18.95 4.87
C PHE A 304 -3.69 17.95 5.10
N LEU A 305 -4.03 16.76 5.56
CA LEU A 305 -3.05 15.78 6.02
C LEU A 305 -3.41 14.37 5.55
N GLY A 306 -2.43 13.67 5.00
CA GLY A 306 -2.53 12.26 4.64
C GLY A 306 -2.89 12.01 3.19
N ARG A 307 -2.96 10.71 2.84
CA ARG A 307 -3.00 10.21 1.47
C ARG A 307 -4.09 10.84 0.59
N LEU A 308 -5.29 11.02 1.11
CA LEU A 308 -6.43 11.53 0.34
C LEU A 308 -6.45 13.05 0.31
N ALA A 309 -6.14 13.70 1.44
CA ALA A 309 -6.14 15.16 1.56
C ALA A 309 -4.97 15.81 0.81
N GLU A 310 -3.84 15.12 0.71
CA GLU A 310 -2.67 15.59 -0.04
C GLU A 310 -2.61 15.01 -1.45
N TYR A 311 -3.53 14.11 -1.83
CA TYR A 311 -3.53 13.35 -3.08
C TYR A 311 -2.13 12.79 -3.41
N LYS A 312 -1.54 12.10 -2.43
CA LYS A 312 -0.17 11.58 -2.50
C LYS A 312 -0.13 10.16 -1.96
N TYR A 313 0.68 9.32 -2.58
CA TYR A 313 0.94 8.00 -2.03
C TYR A 313 1.85 8.13 -0.81
N TYR A 314 1.41 7.55 0.30
CA TYR A 314 2.15 7.41 1.55
C TYR A 314 2.08 5.97 2.04
N ASP A 315 3.16 5.44 2.57
CA ASP A 315 3.11 4.26 3.42
C ASP A 315 2.68 4.66 4.86
N MET A 316 2.47 3.71 5.74
CA MET A 316 1.94 4.02 7.08
C MET A 316 2.90 4.85 7.91
N ASP A 317 4.18 4.58 7.81
CA ASP A 317 5.22 5.32 8.50
C ASP A 317 5.34 6.77 8.00
N ASP A 318 5.26 6.96 6.67
CA ASP A 318 5.23 8.31 6.06
C ASP A 318 4.09 9.15 6.62
N VAL A 319 2.88 8.57 6.73
CA VAL A 319 1.71 9.28 7.27
C VAL A 319 1.91 9.64 8.72
N ILE A 320 2.47 8.72 9.54
CA ILE A 320 2.74 8.98 10.94
C ILE A 320 3.82 10.07 11.07
N ARG A 321 4.91 9.98 10.32
CA ARG A 321 5.95 11.02 10.29
C ARG A 321 5.37 12.38 9.90
N ARG A 322 4.54 12.42 8.86
CA ARG A 322 3.88 13.65 8.44
C ARG A 322 2.97 14.22 9.53
N ALA A 323 2.24 13.38 10.25
CA ALA A 323 1.38 13.81 11.35
C ALA A 323 2.19 14.37 12.53
N LEU A 324 3.30 13.73 12.90
CA LEU A 324 4.21 14.23 13.95
C LEU A 324 4.80 15.59 13.57
N ASN A 325 5.26 15.77 12.33
CA ASN A 325 5.78 17.05 11.86
C ASN A 325 4.71 18.15 11.89
N VAL A 326 3.49 17.86 11.42
CA VAL A 326 2.38 18.83 11.48
C VAL A 326 2.02 19.21 12.91
N PHE A 327 2.09 18.27 13.82
CA PHE A 327 1.87 18.56 15.25
C PHE A 327 2.90 19.56 15.78
N GLU A 328 4.18 19.33 15.49
CA GLU A 328 5.26 20.23 15.93
C GLU A 328 5.15 21.64 15.29
N GLU A 329 4.82 21.71 14.01
CA GLU A 329 4.78 22.96 13.24
C GLU A 329 3.54 23.81 13.49
N CYS A 330 2.38 23.18 13.69
CA CYS A 330 1.09 23.87 13.62
C CYS A 330 0.28 23.83 14.90
N ILE A 331 0.60 22.95 15.87
CA ILE A 331 -0.28 22.67 17.01
C ILE A 331 0.45 22.88 18.33
N LYS A 332 1.76 22.64 18.39
CA LYS A 332 2.61 22.88 19.56
C LYS A 332 3.03 24.32 19.63
#